data_e15f1e08182dffcdd137a90928501811
#
_entry.id   e15f1e08182dffcdd137a90928501811
#
_cell.length_a   1.000
_cell.length_b   1.000
_cell.length_c   1.000
_cell.angle_alpha   90.00
_cell.angle_beta   90.00
_cell.angle_gamma   90.00
#
_symmetry.space_group_name_H-M   'P 1'
#
loop_
_entity.id
_entity.type
_entity.pdbx_description
1 polymer ?
#
loop_
_entity_poly.entity_id
_entity_poly.type
_entity_poly.pdbx_seq_one_letter_code
_entity_poly.pdbx_strand_id
1 'polypeptide(L)'
;MEKNNSALYAAFCAKDSRFDGRFFVGVSSTGIYCRPVCHARMPKEENCTFFASAAEAEQAGYRPCLLCRPEAAPGASRVDAASSLAKRAARFIEENCGNGENLEKLAKRLGCTDRHLRRVFETEYHVSPVQYLQTCRLLLAKNLLADTNLQVTDVALASGFKSLRRFNDAFKEKYRLTPTDLRKRMSKEKRECTNIKVSLGYRPPYLWD
;
A
#
# COMPACT_ATOMS: atom_id res chain seq x y z
N MET A 1 -16.03 29.48 -7.10
CA MET A 1 -15.87 28.23 -7.86
C MET A 1 -14.39 27.85 -8.10
N GLU A 2 -13.48 28.81 -8.31
CA GLU A 2 -12.06 28.56 -8.65
C GLU A 2 -11.26 27.80 -7.59
N LYS A 3 -11.44 28.04 -6.29
CA LYS A 3 -10.69 27.35 -5.22
C LYS A 3 -10.94 25.82 -5.16
N ASN A 4 -12.07 25.36 -5.67
CA ASN A 4 -12.38 23.92 -5.66
C ASN A 4 -11.72 23.19 -6.85
N ASN A 5 -11.54 23.85 -7.97
CA ASN A 5 -10.93 23.24 -9.17
C ASN A 5 -9.44 22.95 -8.98
N SER A 6 -8.69 23.84 -8.31
CA SER A 6 -7.27 23.61 -8.02
C SER A 6 -7.05 22.43 -7.07
N ALA A 7 -7.93 22.24 -6.07
CA ALA A 7 -7.87 21.07 -5.19
C ALA A 7 -8.20 19.77 -5.93
N LEU A 8 -9.18 19.80 -6.84
CA LEU A 8 -9.52 18.64 -7.68
C LEU A 8 -8.41 18.33 -8.67
N TYR A 9 -7.78 19.35 -9.23
CA TYR A 9 -6.61 19.17 -10.10
C TYR A 9 -5.43 18.57 -9.34
N ALA A 10 -5.15 19.01 -8.12
CA ALA A 10 -4.10 18.43 -7.27
C ALA A 10 -4.37 16.94 -6.97
N ALA A 11 -5.63 16.58 -6.65
CA ALA A 11 -6.04 15.19 -6.45
C ALA A 11 -5.90 14.35 -7.74
N PHE A 12 -6.19 14.92 -8.91
CA PHE A 12 -5.99 14.28 -10.20
C PHE A 12 -4.50 14.08 -10.52
N CYS A 13 -3.64 15.06 -10.26
CA CYS A 13 -2.19 14.94 -10.42
C CYS A 13 -1.60 13.85 -9.51
N ALA A 14 -2.08 13.76 -8.26
CA ALA A 14 -1.70 12.74 -7.31
C ALA A 14 -2.28 11.35 -7.61
N LYS A 15 -3.21 11.24 -8.58
CA LYS A 15 -3.97 10.01 -8.89
C LYS A 15 -4.58 9.38 -7.66
N ASP A 16 -5.13 10.21 -6.78
CA ASP A 16 -5.63 9.81 -5.47
C ASP A 16 -6.89 8.93 -5.60
N SER A 17 -6.73 7.66 -5.26
CA SER A 17 -7.80 6.65 -5.35
C SER A 17 -9.00 6.92 -4.45
N ARG A 18 -8.86 7.76 -3.42
CA ARG A 18 -9.97 8.17 -2.53
C ARG A 18 -11.03 8.99 -3.26
N PHE A 19 -10.65 9.61 -4.37
CA PHE A 19 -11.53 10.40 -5.21
C PHE A 19 -12.09 9.65 -6.41
N ASP A 20 -11.71 8.39 -6.60
CA ASP A 20 -12.18 7.60 -7.73
C ASP A 20 -13.70 7.40 -7.67
N GLY A 21 -14.37 7.74 -8.77
CA GLY A 21 -15.82 7.76 -8.85
C GLY A 21 -16.52 8.95 -8.17
N ARG A 22 -15.76 9.86 -7.52
CA ARG A 22 -16.32 11.07 -6.89
C ARG A 22 -16.34 12.28 -7.82
N PHE A 23 -15.43 12.32 -8.78
CA PHE A 23 -15.42 13.30 -9.85
C PHE A 23 -14.78 12.72 -11.11
N PHE A 24 -14.99 13.40 -12.23
CA PHE A 24 -14.42 13.07 -13.52
C PHE A 24 -13.76 14.30 -14.12
N VAL A 25 -12.73 14.10 -14.96
CA VAL A 25 -11.95 15.20 -15.55
C VAL A 25 -12.12 15.17 -17.06
N GLY A 26 -12.80 16.15 -17.62
CA GLY A 26 -12.86 16.39 -19.05
C GLY A 26 -11.64 17.18 -19.51
N VAL A 27 -10.97 16.71 -20.55
CA VAL A 27 -9.78 17.34 -21.14
C VAL A 27 -10.17 17.98 -22.44
N SER A 28 -10.28 19.32 -22.46
CA SER A 28 -10.78 20.10 -23.61
C SER A 28 -9.94 19.90 -24.88
N SER A 29 -8.62 19.75 -24.75
CA SER A 29 -7.71 19.56 -25.89
C SER A 29 -7.92 18.22 -26.62
N THR A 30 -8.55 17.22 -25.99
CA THR A 30 -8.76 15.89 -26.56
C THR A 30 -10.24 15.51 -26.68
N GLY A 31 -11.12 16.24 -26.02
CA GLY A 31 -12.54 15.89 -25.90
C GLY A 31 -12.81 14.59 -25.14
N ILE A 32 -11.87 14.20 -24.24
CA ILE A 32 -11.95 12.94 -23.51
C ILE A 32 -12.14 13.25 -22.03
N TYR A 33 -13.02 12.48 -21.35
CA TYR A 33 -13.10 12.52 -19.88
C TYR A 33 -12.50 11.28 -19.25
N CYS A 34 -11.87 11.49 -18.09
CA CYS A 34 -11.08 10.49 -17.37
C CYS A 34 -11.52 10.39 -15.89
N ARG A 35 -11.19 9.26 -15.26
CA ARG A 35 -11.22 9.09 -13.80
C ARG A 35 -9.99 9.76 -13.16
N PRO A 36 -10.05 10.17 -11.89
CA PRO A 36 -8.91 10.72 -11.15
C PRO A 36 -7.66 9.84 -11.17
N VAL A 37 -7.83 8.52 -11.17
CA VAL A 37 -6.77 7.50 -11.16
C VAL A 37 -6.22 7.16 -12.54
N CYS A 38 -6.57 7.90 -13.59
CA CYS A 38 -6.13 7.61 -14.96
C CYS A 38 -4.61 7.77 -15.13
N HIS A 39 -3.97 6.79 -15.78
CA HIS A 39 -2.53 6.80 -16.08
C HIS A 39 -2.19 7.39 -17.45
N ALA A 40 -3.14 8.03 -18.11
CA ALA A 40 -2.88 8.78 -19.33
C ALA A 40 -1.94 9.98 -19.05
N ARG A 41 -1.39 10.57 -20.13
CA ARG A 41 -0.57 11.78 -20.00
C ARG A 41 -1.37 12.87 -19.31
N MET A 42 -0.75 13.52 -18.32
CA MET A 42 -1.37 14.58 -17.53
C MET A 42 -1.61 15.82 -18.42
N PRO A 43 -2.84 16.33 -18.52
CA PRO A 43 -3.14 17.57 -19.18
C PRO A 43 -2.75 18.76 -18.31
N LYS A 44 -2.64 19.94 -18.89
CA LYS A 44 -2.50 21.19 -18.14
C LYS A 44 -3.81 21.53 -17.45
N GLU A 45 -3.75 22.21 -16.30
CA GLU A 45 -4.92 22.61 -15.51
C GLU A 45 -5.93 23.42 -16.31
N GLU A 46 -5.45 24.35 -17.13
CA GLU A 46 -6.27 25.20 -18.02
C GLU A 46 -7.15 24.42 -18.99
N ASN A 47 -6.80 23.16 -19.30
CA ASN A 47 -7.53 22.27 -20.19
C ASN A 47 -8.43 21.29 -19.44
N CYS A 48 -8.55 21.41 -18.13
CA CYS A 48 -9.32 20.48 -17.29
C CYS A 48 -10.65 21.09 -16.86
N THR A 49 -11.73 20.36 -17.10
CA THR A 49 -13.05 20.65 -16.56
C THR A 49 -13.45 19.49 -15.65
N PHE A 50 -14.00 19.80 -14.48
CA PHE A 50 -14.36 18.79 -13.48
C PHE A 50 -15.86 18.59 -13.45
N PHE A 51 -16.30 17.33 -13.46
CA PHE A 51 -17.68 16.88 -13.46
C PHE A 51 -17.99 15.99 -12.26
N ALA A 52 -19.17 16.08 -11.69
CA ALA A 52 -19.59 15.24 -10.59
C ALA A 52 -19.94 13.81 -11.03
N SER A 53 -20.28 13.62 -12.30
CA SER A 53 -20.62 12.31 -12.86
C SER A 53 -20.12 12.12 -14.29
N ALA A 54 -20.00 10.85 -14.69
CA ALA A 54 -19.69 10.50 -16.09
C ALA A 54 -20.75 11.02 -17.05
N ALA A 55 -22.03 10.93 -16.67
CA ALA A 55 -23.16 11.40 -17.50
C ALA A 55 -23.08 12.91 -17.74
N GLU A 56 -22.67 13.70 -16.76
CA GLU A 56 -22.48 15.15 -16.91
C GLU A 56 -21.36 15.47 -17.90
N ALA A 57 -20.25 14.72 -17.84
CA ALA A 57 -19.16 14.87 -18.80
C ALA A 57 -19.58 14.51 -20.23
N GLU A 58 -20.37 13.44 -20.40
CA GLU A 58 -20.90 13.03 -21.71
C GLU A 58 -21.90 14.06 -22.25
N GLN A 59 -22.76 14.60 -21.40
CA GLN A 59 -23.71 15.67 -21.76
C GLN A 59 -22.96 16.95 -22.20
N ALA A 60 -21.80 17.22 -21.59
CA ALA A 60 -20.92 18.32 -22.01
C ALA A 60 -20.11 18.02 -23.30
N GLY A 61 -20.35 16.88 -23.95
CA GLY A 61 -19.75 16.52 -25.24
C GLY A 61 -18.40 15.78 -25.15
N TYR A 62 -17.97 15.37 -23.95
CA TYR A 62 -16.77 14.58 -23.80
C TYR A 62 -17.05 13.09 -24.02
N ARG A 63 -16.09 12.37 -24.61
CA ARG A 63 -16.15 10.92 -24.80
C ARG A 63 -15.33 10.18 -23.71
N PRO A 64 -15.70 8.95 -23.34
CA PRO A 64 -15.00 8.21 -22.30
C PRO A 64 -13.58 7.82 -22.73
N CYS A 65 -12.66 7.84 -21.77
CA CYS A 65 -11.28 7.41 -21.95
C CYS A 65 -11.20 5.89 -22.12
N LEU A 66 -10.59 5.41 -23.20
CA LEU A 66 -10.43 3.97 -23.46
C LEU A 66 -9.47 3.28 -22.49
N LEU A 67 -8.59 4.04 -21.79
CA LEU A 67 -7.64 3.48 -20.84
C LEU A 67 -8.27 3.24 -19.47
N CYS A 68 -8.89 4.26 -18.86
CA CYS A 68 -9.49 4.15 -17.54
C CYS A 68 -10.98 3.76 -17.55
N ARG A 69 -11.62 3.81 -18.72
CA ARG A 69 -13.01 3.40 -18.92
C ARG A 69 -13.93 3.95 -17.84
N PRO A 70 -14.11 5.28 -17.78
CA PRO A 70 -14.84 5.94 -16.71
C PRO A 70 -16.34 5.55 -16.66
N GLU A 71 -16.87 5.04 -17.78
CA GLU A 71 -18.23 4.49 -17.89
C GLU A 71 -18.40 3.15 -17.16
N ALA A 72 -17.31 2.45 -16.89
CA ALA A 72 -17.37 1.18 -16.15
C ALA A 72 -17.30 1.44 -14.64
N ALA A 73 -17.96 0.59 -13.86
CA ALA A 73 -17.83 0.62 -12.40
C ALA A 73 -16.36 0.44 -11.98
N PRO A 74 -15.92 1.03 -10.85
CA PRO A 74 -14.59 0.77 -10.30
C PRO A 74 -14.33 -0.74 -10.20
N GLY A 75 -13.13 -1.17 -10.62
CA GLY A 75 -12.74 -2.57 -10.65
C GLY A 75 -12.75 -3.24 -12.04
N ALA A 76 -13.34 -2.61 -13.05
CA ALA A 76 -13.48 -3.20 -14.40
C ALA A 76 -12.51 -2.63 -15.45
N SER A 77 -11.69 -1.63 -15.12
CA SER A 77 -10.73 -1.03 -16.04
C SER A 77 -9.34 -1.68 -15.94
N ARG A 78 -8.47 -1.40 -16.93
CA ARG A 78 -7.06 -1.82 -16.89
C ARG A 78 -6.30 -1.23 -15.71
N VAL A 79 -6.66 -0.02 -15.28
CA VAL A 79 -6.07 0.65 -14.11
C VAL A 79 -6.43 -0.12 -12.85
N ASP A 80 -7.70 -0.48 -12.69
CA ASP A 80 -8.18 -1.26 -11.55
C ASP A 80 -7.56 -2.66 -11.52
N ALA A 81 -7.42 -3.31 -12.67
CA ALA A 81 -6.77 -4.62 -12.78
C ALA A 81 -5.31 -4.56 -12.33
N ALA A 82 -4.57 -3.50 -12.69
CA ALA A 82 -3.19 -3.30 -12.26
C ALA A 82 -3.09 -3.08 -10.75
N SER A 83 -3.89 -2.17 -10.19
CA SER A 83 -3.94 -1.91 -8.74
C SER A 83 -4.37 -3.17 -7.97
N SER A 84 -5.37 -3.91 -8.45
CA SER A 84 -5.80 -5.19 -7.88
C SER A 84 -4.68 -6.23 -7.90
N LEU A 85 -3.91 -6.33 -8.98
CA LEU A 85 -2.76 -7.23 -9.08
C LEU A 85 -1.68 -6.89 -8.05
N ALA A 86 -1.34 -5.60 -7.91
CA ALA A 86 -0.37 -5.15 -6.93
C ALA A 86 -0.81 -5.45 -5.48
N LYS A 87 -2.07 -5.18 -5.15
CA LYS A 87 -2.65 -5.47 -3.83
C LYS A 87 -2.66 -6.97 -3.50
N ARG A 88 -3.01 -7.81 -4.49
CA ARG A 88 -2.94 -9.27 -4.33
C ARG A 88 -1.51 -9.75 -4.11
N ALA A 89 -0.54 -9.15 -4.81
CA ALA A 89 0.87 -9.47 -4.63
C ALA A 89 1.38 -9.05 -3.26
N ALA A 90 1.04 -7.86 -2.78
CA ALA A 90 1.41 -7.37 -1.46
C ALA A 90 0.87 -8.28 -0.35
N ARG A 91 -0.41 -8.60 -0.39
CA ARG A 91 -1.04 -9.54 0.56
C ARG A 91 -0.35 -10.91 0.56
N PHE A 92 -0.05 -11.46 -0.61
CA PHE A 92 0.68 -12.72 -0.69
C PHE A 92 2.07 -12.64 -0.07
N ILE A 93 2.81 -11.53 -0.30
CA ILE A 93 4.12 -11.29 0.31
C ILE A 93 4.00 -11.22 1.83
N GLU A 94 3.03 -10.51 2.37
CA GLU A 94 2.78 -10.38 3.80
C GLU A 94 2.49 -11.74 4.46
N GLU A 95 1.61 -12.53 3.85
CA GLU A 95 1.21 -13.85 4.37
C GLU A 95 2.35 -14.89 4.28
N ASN A 96 3.31 -14.72 3.36
CA ASN A 96 4.33 -15.74 3.06
C ASN A 96 5.78 -15.24 3.23
N CYS A 97 6.02 -14.09 3.86
CA CYS A 97 7.36 -13.50 3.96
C CYS A 97 8.38 -14.40 4.68
N GLY A 98 7.94 -15.23 5.64
CA GLY A 98 8.76 -16.19 6.36
C GLY A 98 9.11 -17.46 5.57
N ASN A 99 8.29 -17.83 4.58
CA ASN A 99 8.38 -19.14 3.91
C ASN A 99 9.47 -19.23 2.83
N GLY A 100 10.24 -18.16 2.60
CA GLY A 100 11.33 -18.17 1.62
C GLY A 100 10.87 -18.26 0.16
N GLU A 101 9.60 -18.03 -0.13
CA GLU A 101 9.07 -18.07 -1.51
C GLU A 101 9.73 -17.06 -2.44
N ASN A 102 9.87 -17.47 -3.71
CA ASN A 102 10.48 -16.66 -4.75
C ASN A 102 9.41 -15.82 -5.48
N LEU A 103 9.74 -14.58 -5.81
CA LEU A 103 8.87 -13.67 -6.56
C LEU A 103 8.48 -14.17 -7.95
N GLU A 104 9.34 -14.97 -8.60
CA GLU A 104 9.00 -15.61 -9.88
C GLU A 104 7.83 -16.59 -9.74
N LYS A 105 7.79 -17.36 -8.64
CA LYS A 105 6.65 -18.25 -8.33
C LYS A 105 5.39 -17.45 -8.08
N LEU A 106 5.51 -16.32 -7.36
CA LEU A 106 4.41 -15.40 -7.13
C LEU A 106 3.84 -14.86 -8.45
N ALA A 107 4.70 -14.37 -9.36
CA ALA A 107 4.27 -13.86 -10.66
C ALA A 107 3.50 -14.93 -11.46
N LYS A 108 4.01 -16.17 -11.51
CA LYS A 108 3.35 -17.31 -12.14
C LYS A 108 1.96 -17.61 -11.52
N ARG A 109 1.86 -17.61 -10.20
CA ARG A 109 0.57 -17.81 -9.47
C ARG A 109 -0.45 -16.71 -9.76
N LEU A 110 0.03 -15.48 -9.97
CA LEU A 110 -0.81 -14.33 -10.30
C LEU A 110 -1.13 -14.23 -11.81
N GLY A 111 -0.61 -15.18 -12.63
CA GLY A 111 -0.85 -15.21 -14.08
C GLY A 111 -0.16 -14.08 -14.84
N CYS A 112 0.98 -13.58 -14.35
CA CYS A 112 1.71 -12.49 -14.98
C CYS A 112 3.23 -12.77 -15.05
N THR A 113 3.94 -11.96 -15.83
CA THR A 113 5.41 -12.00 -15.88
C THR A 113 6.02 -11.23 -14.70
N ASP A 114 7.22 -11.63 -14.25
CA ASP A 114 7.96 -10.94 -13.19
C ASP A 114 8.16 -9.44 -13.52
N ARG A 115 8.50 -9.12 -14.77
CA ARG A 115 8.65 -7.75 -15.25
C ARG A 115 7.35 -6.93 -15.11
N HIS A 116 6.21 -7.52 -15.46
CA HIS A 116 4.91 -6.86 -15.33
C HIS A 116 4.55 -6.64 -13.86
N LEU A 117 4.75 -7.66 -13.02
CA LEU A 117 4.52 -7.58 -11.58
C LEU A 117 5.34 -6.46 -10.94
N ARG A 118 6.65 -6.39 -11.23
CA ARG A 118 7.52 -5.32 -10.69
C ARG A 118 7.03 -3.94 -11.06
N ARG A 119 6.75 -3.71 -12.35
CA ARG A 119 6.28 -2.42 -12.83
C ARG A 119 4.97 -1.99 -12.15
N VAL A 120 4.00 -2.89 -12.06
CA VAL A 120 2.70 -2.60 -11.46
C VAL A 120 2.84 -2.37 -9.95
N PHE A 121 3.67 -3.15 -9.28
CA PHE A 121 3.92 -3.03 -7.86
C PHE A 121 4.64 -1.71 -7.51
N GLU A 122 5.66 -1.34 -8.28
CA GLU A 122 6.37 -0.06 -8.13
C GLU A 122 5.46 1.15 -8.39
N THR A 123 4.53 1.03 -9.34
CA THR A 123 3.54 2.08 -9.61
C THR A 123 2.59 2.28 -8.44
N GLU A 124 2.16 1.22 -7.77
CA GLU A 124 1.18 1.27 -6.67
C GLU A 124 1.82 1.57 -5.31
N TYR A 125 2.96 0.95 -5.01
CA TYR A 125 3.61 1.02 -3.69
C TYR A 125 4.89 1.87 -3.66
N HIS A 126 5.36 2.36 -4.80
CA HIS A 126 6.58 3.17 -4.94
C HIS A 126 7.87 2.49 -4.45
N VAL A 127 7.83 1.17 -4.27
CA VAL A 127 8.96 0.32 -3.90
C VAL A 127 8.92 -0.97 -4.71
N SER A 128 10.07 -1.62 -4.89
CA SER A 128 10.10 -2.92 -5.56
C SER A 128 9.51 -4.03 -4.68
N PRO A 129 8.94 -5.12 -5.26
CA PRO A 129 8.47 -6.27 -4.50
C PRO A 129 9.52 -6.88 -3.59
N VAL A 130 10.81 -6.82 -3.98
CA VAL A 130 11.94 -7.33 -3.17
C VAL A 130 12.14 -6.48 -1.91
N GLN A 131 12.12 -5.15 -2.06
CA GLN A 131 12.25 -4.22 -0.93
C GLN A 131 11.06 -4.36 0.02
N TYR A 132 9.85 -4.52 -0.52
CA TYR A 132 8.64 -4.76 0.27
C TYR A 132 8.75 -6.06 1.07
N LEU A 133 9.16 -7.17 0.43
CA LEU A 133 9.39 -8.46 1.09
C LEU A 133 10.45 -8.34 2.21
N GLN A 134 11.54 -7.62 1.96
CA GLN A 134 12.57 -7.40 2.99
C GLN A 134 12.00 -6.63 4.19
N THR A 135 11.17 -5.62 3.95
CA THR A 135 10.49 -4.87 5.02
C THR A 135 9.57 -5.79 5.82
N CYS A 136 8.76 -6.62 5.17
CA CYS A 136 7.87 -7.58 5.86
C CYS A 136 8.67 -8.58 6.72
N ARG A 137 9.78 -9.12 6.21
CA ARG A 137 10.67 -10.01 6.97
C ARG A 137 11.27 -9.33 8.20
N LEU A 138 11.70 -8.09 8.07
CA LEU A 138 12.27 -7.34 9.19
C LEU A 138 11.21 -6.98 10.25
N LEU A 139 9.98 -6.70 9.82
CA LEU A 139 8.85 -6.49 10.74
C LEU A 139 8.51 -7.78 11.50
N LEU A 140 8.43 -8.90 10.80
CA LEU A 140 8.21 -10.21 11.42
C LEU A 140 9.33 -10.53 12.43
N ALA A 141 10.60 -10.33 12.06
CA ALA A 141 11.72 -10.52 12.96
C ALA A 141 11.64 -9.63 14.20
N LYS A 142 11.28 -8.35 14.03
CA LYS A 142 11.08 -7.41 15.13
C LYS A 142 10.00 -7.93 16.12
N ASN A 143 8.87 -8.38 15.60
CA ASN A 143 7.79 -8.92 16.43
C ASN A 143 8.24 -10.21 17.16
N LEU A 144 8.91 -11.13 16.47
CA LEU A 144 9.44 -12.35 17.12
C LEU A 144 10.47 -12.04 18.20
N LEU A 145 11.35 -11.05 18.00
CA LEU A 145 12.31 -10.61 19.02
C LEU A 145 11.64 -9.99 20.25
N ALA A 146 10.51 -9.30 20.04
CA ALA A 146 9.76 -8.63 21.11
C ALA A 146 8.89 -9.59 21.92
N ASP A 147 8.25 -10.53 21.24
CA ASP A 147 7.16 -11.33 21.82
C ASP A 147 7.57 -12.75 22.18
N THR A 148 8.76 -13.21 21.74
CA THR A 148 9.25 -14.56 21.98
C THR A 148 10.65 -14.59 22.59
N ASN A 149 11.00 -15.75 23.18
CA ASN A 149 12.35 -16.03 23.67
C ASN A 149 13.21 -16.85 22.68
N LEU A 150 12.78 -16.94 21.39
CA LEU A 150 13.52 -17.66 20.36
C LEU A 150 14.95 -17.12 20.21
N GLN A 151 15.91 -17.98 19.92
CA GLN A 151 17.28 -17.53 19.64
C GLN A 151 17.31 -16.62 18.40
N VAL A 152 18.27 -15.70 18.35
CA VAL A 152 18.38 -14.75 17.21
C VAL A 152 18.54 -15.48 15.88
N THR A 153 19.22 -16.63 15.89
CA THR A 153 19.36 -17.54 14.74
C THR A 153 18.00 -18.06 14.25
N ASP A 154 17.15 -18.50 15.20
CA ASP A 154 15.83 -19.05 14.89
C ASP A 154 14.89 -17.96 14.40
N VAL A 155 14.98 -16.75 14.99
CA VAL A 155 14.24 -15.58 14.51
C VAL A 155 14.64 -15.22 13.07
N ALA A 156 15.94 -15.25 12.74
CA ALA A 156 16.39 -14.99 11.38
C ALA A 156 15.80 -16.00 10.38
N LEU A 157 15.83 -17.29 10.72
CA LEU A 157 15.27 -18.36 9.87
C LEU A 157 13.75 -18.25 9.76
N ALA A 158 13.04 -18.10 10.87
CA ALA A 158 11.58 -17.94 10.90
C ALA A 158 11.09 -16.71 10.15
N SER A 159 11.93 -15.67 10.07
CA SER A 159 11.64 -14.46 9.27
C SER A 159 12.04 -14.59 7.80
N GLY A 160 12.43 -15.77 7.34
CA GLY A 160 12.74 -16.06 5.94
C GLY A 160 14.13 -15.62 5.46
N PHE A 161 15.06 -15.29 6.37
CA PHE A 161 16.45 -15.02 6.01
C PHE A 161 17.23 -16.33 5.92
N LYS A 162 17.94 -16.53 4.81
CA LYS A 162 18.78 -17.71 4.58
C LYS A 162 20.18 -17.58 5.19
N SER A 163 20.54 -16.44 5.76
CA SER A 163 21.86 -16.16 6.30
C SER A 163 21.73 -15.19 7.48
N LEU A 164 22.28 -15.59 8.63
CA LEU A 164 22.34 -14.77 9.83
C LEU A 164 23.11 -13.46 9.59
N ARG A 165 24.18 -13.50 8.79
CA ARG A 165 24.94 -12.31 8.44
C ARG A 165 24.07 -11.29 7.71
N ARG A 166 23.39 -11.72 6.63
CA ARG A 166 22.47 -10.84 5.87
C ARG A 166 21.33 -10.31 6.72
N PHE A 167 20.82 -11.13 7.63
CA PHE A 167 19.81 -10.70 8.59
C PHE A 167 20.33 -9.58 9.49
N ASN A 168 21.50 -9.77 10.13
CA ASN A 168 22.08 -8.76 11.02
C ASN A 168 22.40 -7.46 10.29
N ASP A 169 22.95 -7.54 9.07
CA ASP A 169 23.27 -6.36 8.25
C ASP A 169 22.00 -5.59 7.90
N ALA A 170 20.98 -6.26 7.37
CA ALA A 170 19.69 -5.64 7.00
C ALA A 170 18.95 -5.07 8.23
N PHE A 171 19.00 -5.78 9.35
CA PHE A 171 18.36 -5.35 10.59
C PHE A 171 19.03 -4.09 11.15
N LYS A 172 20.37 -4.08 11.19
CA LYS A 172 21.16 -2.93 11.65
C LYS A 172 21.00 -1.73 10.71
N GLU A 173 20.95 -1.94 9.42
CA GLU A 173 20.71 -0.89 8.44
C GLU A 173 19.35 -0.23 8.67
N LYS A 174 18.28 -1.03 8.84
CA LYS A 174 16.90 -0.55 8.98
C LYS A 174 16.63 0.11 10.34
N TYR A 175 17.08 -0.53 11.44
CA TYR A 175 16.72 -0.12 12.81
C TYR A 175 17.85 0.60 13.56
N ARG A 176 19.05 0.68 12.98
CA ARG A 176 20.26 1.26 13.62
C ARG A 176 20.63 0.59 14.95
N LEU A 177 20.17 -0.67 15.13
CA LEU A 177 20.37 -1.49 16.32
C LEU A 177 20.62 -2.94 15.89
N THR A 178 21.35 -3.69 16.73
CA THR A 178 21.45 -5.14 16.52
C THR A 178 20.17 -5.84 17.04
N PRO A 179 19.82 -7.03 16.51
CA PRO A 179 18.70 -7.83 17.04
C PRO A 179 18.81 -8.08 18.54
N THR A 180 20.03 -8.34 19.04
CA THR A 180 20.30 -8.57 20.47
C THR A 180 20.05 -7.31 21.30
N ASP A 181 20.46 -6.14 20.81
CA ASP A 181 20.24 -4.89 21.53
C ASP A 181 18.75 -4.51 21.58
N LEU A 182 18.03 -4.74 20.50
CA LEU A 182 16.57 -4.56 20.50
C LEU A 182 15.92 -5.44 21.58
N ARG A 183 16.26 -6.71 21.64
CA ARG A 183 15.74 -7.62 22.66
C ARG A 183 16.03 -7.17 24.09
N LYS A 184 17.25 -6.74 24.35
CA LYS A 184 17.64 -6.22 25.68
C LYS A 184 16.79 -4.99 26.07
N ARG A 185 16.58 -4.05 25.13
CA ARG A 185 15.74 -2.86 25.38
C ARG A 185 14.30 -3.25 25.70
N MET A 186 13.69 -4.08 24.89
CA MET A 186 12.30 -4.52 25.09
C MET A 186 12.10 -5.33 26.38
N SER A 187 13.09 -6.15 26.74
CA SER A 187 13.05 -6.88 28.02
C SER A 187 13.15 -5.95 29.24
N LYS A 188 13.87 -4.83 29.11
CA LYS A 188 13.96 -3.81 30.15
C LYS A 188 12.63 -3.05 30.28
N GLU A 189 12.05 -2.62 29.17
CA GLU A 189 10.75 -1.94 29.15
C GLU A 189 9.62 -2.83 29.72
N LYS A 190 9.60 -4.13 29.36
CA LYS A 190 8.63 -5.08 29.93
C LYS A 190 8.74 -5.21 31.46
N ARG A 191 9.94 -5.12 32.03
CA ARG A 191 10.14 -5.14 33.50
C ARG A 191 9.70 -3.83 34.17
N GLU A 192 9.83 -2.70 33.50
CA GLU A 192 9.39 -1.40 34.01
C GLU A 192 7.87 -1.20 33.92
N CYS A 193 7.21 -1.88 32.97
CA CYS A 193 5.74 -1.82 32.75
C CYS A 193 4.91 -2.83 33.56
N THR A 194 5.48 -3.54 34.53
CA THR A 194 4.77 -4.58 35.33
C THR A 194 3.67 -4.04 36.24
N ASN A 195 3.46 -2.74 36.35
CA ASN A 195 2.39 -2.13 37.16
C ASN A 195 1.58 -1.11 36.37
N ILE A 196 0.81 -1.57 35.37
CA ILE A 196 -0.22 -0.70 34.76
C ILE A 196 -1.45 -0.76 35.70
N LYS A 197 -1.62 0.28 36.53
CA LYS A 197 -2.89 0.50 37.25
C LYS A 197 -3.88 1.12 36.26
N VAL A 198 -4.78 0.31 35.72
CA VAL A 198 -5.92 0.81 34.95
C VAL A 198 -7.01 1.21 35.94
N SER A 199 -7.18 2.50 36.17
CA SER A 199 -8.29 3.03 36.94
C SER A 199 -9.48 3.22 36.01
N LEU A 200 -10.41 2.28 36.02
CA LEU A 200 -11.69 2.41 35.32
C LEU A 200 -12.64 3.23 36.17
N GLY A 201 -12.90 4.47 35.76
CA GLY A 201 -13.94 5.29 36.35
C GLY A 201 -15.33 4.69 36.04
N TYR A 202 -15.98 4.17 37.06
CA TYR A 202 -17.38 3.73 36.96
C TYR A 202 -18.27 4.94 36.72
N ARG A 203 -19.02 4.92 35.62
CA ARG A 203 -20.05 5.92 35.32
C ARG A 203 -21.42 5.23 35.28
N PRO A 204 -22.29 5.47 36.26
CA PRO A 204 -23.68 5.04 36.14
C PRO A 204 -24.29 5.64 34.85
N PRO A 205 -25.19 4.98 34.10
CA PRO A 205 -26.06 3.89 34.57
C PRO A 205 -25.69 2.48 34.08
N TYR A 206 -24.47 2.22 33.70
CA TYR A 206 -24.10 0.88 33.22
C TYR A 206 -23.97 -0.07 34.41
N LEU A 207 -24.97 -0.94 34.59
CA LEU A 207 -24.91 -2.12 35.44
C LEU A 207 -24.28 -3.24 34.59
N TRP A 208 -23.20 -3.80 35.09
CA TRP A 208 -22.61 -5.02 34.54
C TRP A 208 -23.21 -6.20 35.35
N ASP A 209 -24.04 -7.00 34.65
CA ASP A 209 -24.51 -8.29 35.16
C ASP A 209 -23.46 -9.37 34.99
#